data_978ea5a64170bc25fe542513f78f72e8
#
_entry.id   978ea5a64170bc25fe542513f78f72e8
#
_cell.length_a   1.000
_cell.length_b   1.000
_cell.length_c   1.000
_cell.angle_alpha   90.00
_cell.angle_beta   90.00
_cell.angle_gamma   90.00
#
_symmetry.space_group_name_H-M   'P 1'
#
loop_
_entity.id
_entity.type
_entity.pdbx_description
1 polymer ?
#
loop_
_entity_poly.entity_id
_entity_poly.type
_entity_poly.pdbx_seq_one_letter_code
_entity_poly.pdbx_strand_id
1 'polypeptide(L)'
;MKKKFLAFAFIVVGTLTVGTYAQRNVTPAIDRDPLMEADAKHNLDVAWQSYSLKKAYKGVLSRFEETYAAYPEFSKIDEFLYLAGVSSYLLSENKGKQKVDLKLEKEKDKFTPAKLRENAVAYLSRLVDKYPESKYKDEARKTLALLKDEK
;
A
#
# COMPACT_ATOMS: atom_id res chain seq x y z
N MET A 1 -30.42 -3.53 -87.90
CA MET A 1 -29.62 -2.68 -87.04
C MET A 1 -30.05 -2.90 -85.61
N LYS A 2 -29.27 -3.62 -84.84
CA LYS A 2 -29.61 -3.98 -83.44
C LYS A 2 -28.68 -3.19 -82.50
N LYS A 3 -29.25 -2.23 -81.75
CA LYS A 3 -28.55 -1.45 -80.77
C LYS A 3 -28.44 -2.26 -79.49
N LYS A 4 -27.22 -2.59 -79.06
CA LYS A 4 -26.94 -3.24 -77.80
C LYS A 4 -26.79 -2.17 -76.73
N PHE A 5 -27.67 -2.16 -75.74
CA PHE A 5 -27.54 -1.35 -74.53
C PHE A 5 -26.67 -2.10 -73.53
N LEU A 6 -25.53 -1.53 -73.17
CA LEU A 6 -24.64 -1.99 -72.12
C LEU A 6 -25.07 -1.32 -70.84
N ALA A 7 -25.64 -2.08 -69.89
CA ALA A 7 -25.95 -1.62 -68.55
C ALA A 7 -24.70 -1.74 -67.69
N PHE A 8 -24.21 -0.59 -67.22
CA PHE A 8 -23.10 -0.52 -66.26
C PHE A 8 -23.67 -0.57 -64.84
N ALA A 9 -23.53 -1.70 -64.16
CA ALA A 9 -23.91 -1.84 -62.76
C ALA A 9 -22.78 -1.26 -61.89
N PHE A 10 -23.02 -0.13 -61.22
CA PHE A 10 -22.14 0.45 -60.19
C PHE A 10 -22.38 -0.34 -58.88
N ILE A 11 -21.43 -1.17 -58.50
CA ILE A 11 -21.41 -1.76 -57.17
C ILE A 11 -20.75 -0.78 -56.21
N VAL A 12 -21.54 -0.10 -55.39
CA VAL A 12 -21.07 0.73 -54.28
C VAL A 12 -20.73 -0.23 -53.12
N VAL A 13 -19.44 -0.52 -52.92
CA VAL A 13 -18.94 -1.21 -51.74
C VAL A 13 -18.85 -0.19 -50.60
N GLY A 14 -19.87 -0.18 -49.75
CA GLY A 14 -19.85 0.58 -48.50
C GLY A 14 -18.90 -0.07 -47.47
N THR A 15 -17.74 0.50 -47.26
CA THR A 15 -16.84 0.12 -46.16
C THR A 15 -17.41 0.68 -44.86
N LEU A 16 -18.05 -0.22 -44.08
CA LEU A 16 -18.40 0.04 -42.69
C LEU A 16 -17.11 0.09 -41.87
N THR A 17 -16.59 1.26 -41.62
CA THR A 17 -15.54 1.45 -40.60
C THR A 17 -16.19 1.36 -39.22
N VAL A 18 -16.12 0.17 -38.62
CA VAL A 18 -16.45 -0.01 -37.20
C VAL A 18 -15.38 0.67 -36.39
N GLY A 19 -15.66 1.91 -35.93
CA GLY A 19 -14.82 2.60 -34.96
C GLY A 19 -14.80 1.79 -33.66
N THR A 20 -13.72 1.05 -33.44
CA THR A 20 -13.45 0.47 -32.12
C THR A 20 -13.13 1.61 -31.17
N TYR A 21 -14.14 2.07 -30.43
CA TYR A 21 -13.90 2.88 -29.24
C TYR A 21 -13.22 1.98 -28.23
N ALA A 22 -11.90 2.07 -28.16
CA ALA A 22 -11.15 1.53 -27.04
C ALA A 22 -11.64 2.23 -25.78
N GLN A 23 -12.54 1.60 -25.03
CA GLN A 23 -12.87 2.02 -23.68
C GLN A 23 -11.57 1.89 -22.87
N ARG A 24 -10.87 2.99 -22.70
CA ARG A 24 -9.88 3.09 -21.63
C ARG A 24 -10.65 2.87 -20.34
N ASN A 25 -10.40 1.75 -19.69
CA ASN A 25 -10.75 1.56 -18.30
C ASN A 25 -9.90 2.56 -17.50
N VAL A 26 -10.38 3.80 -17.44
CA VAL A 26 -9.84 4.79 -16.54
C VAL A 26 -10.32 4.37 -15.16
N THR A 27 -9.47 3.69 -14.42
CA THR A 27 -9.67 3.56 -12.97
C THR A 27 -9.90 4.98 -12.44
N PRO A 28 -11.04 5.27 -11.79
CA PRO A 28 -11.27 6.61 -11.25
C PRO A 28 -10.05 6.98 -10.39
N ALA A 29 -9.46 8.13 -10.69
CA ALA A 29 -8.43 8.67 -9.83
C ALA A 29 -9.08 8.84 -8.44
N ILE A 30 -8.50 8.20 -7.42
CA ILE A 30 -8.95 8.42 -6.05
C ILE A 30 -8.76 9.92 -5.79
N ASP A 31 -9.87 10.62 -5.58
CA ASP A 31 -9.85 12.05 -5.23
C ASP A 31 -9.32 12.15 -3.79
N ARG A 32 -8.01 12.41 -3.68
CA ARG A 32 -7.31 12.52 -2.40
C ARG A 32 -7.40 13.96 -1.91
N ASP A 33 -7.84 14.12 -0.67
CA ASP A 33 -7.82 15.42 0.01
C ASP A 33 -6.36 15.90 0.19
N PRO A 34 -5.95 17.03 -0.42
CA PRO A 34 -4.57 17.50 -0.37
C PRO A 34 -4.08 17.82 1.05
N LEU A 35 -4.97 18.24 1.94
CA LEU A 35 -4.62 18.55 3.33
C LEU A 35 -4.34 17.27 4.11
N MET A 36 -5.22 16.28 3.98
CA MET A 36 -5.05 14.95 4.60
C MET A 36 -3.79 14.26 4.07
N GLU A 37 -3.53 14.38 2.77
CA GLU A 37 -2.32 13.84 2.13
C GLU A 37 -1.04 14.49 2.69
N ALA A 38 -1.04 15.81 2.89
CA ALA A 38 0.08 16.53 3.47
C ALA A 38 0.34 16.14 4.94
N ASP A 39 -0.71 16.01 5.75
CA ASP A 39 -0.62 15.57 7.15
C ASP A 39 -0.12 14.13 7.27
N ALA A 40 -0.65 13.24 6.45
CA ALA A 40 -0.22 11.84 6.39
C ALA A 40 1.27 11.74 5.98
N LYS A 41 1.69 12.55 5.01
CA LYS A 41 3.09 12.63 4.59
C LYS A 41 3.99 13.13 5.73
N HIS A 42 3.57 14.16 6.43
CA HIS A 42 4.31 14.65 7.61
C HIS A 42 4.47 13.56 8.67
N ASN A 43 3.41 12.85 9.00
CA ASN A 43 3.45 11.73 9.93
C ASN A 43 4.40 10.62 9.47
N LEU A 44 4.42 10.29 8.18
CA LEU A 44 5.36 9.32 7.63
C LEU A 44 6.81 9.80 7.76
N ASP A 45 7.10 11.06 7.46
CA ASP A 45 8.44 11.64 7.59
C ASP A 45 8.92 11.60 9.05
N VAL A 46 8.06 11.91 10.03
CA VAL A 46 8.34 11.79 11.47
C VAL A 46 8.55 10.33 11.88
N ALA A 47 7.76 9.41 11.33
CA ALA A 47 7.93 7.98 11.59
C ALA A 47 9.28 7.47 11.06
N TRP A 48 9.73 7.89 9.88
CA TRP A 48 11.06 7.57 9.36
C TRP A 48 12.20 8.10 10.24
N GLN A 49 12.08 9.32 10.75
CA GLN A 49 13.06 9.86 11.69
C GLN A 49 13.09 9.06 13.00
N SER A 50 11.92 8.66 13.49
CA SER A 50 11.79 7.82 14.68
C SER A 50 12.42 6.45 14.47
N TYR A 51 12.23 5.85 13.31
CA TYR A 51 12.80 4.56 12.93
C TYR A 51 14.32 4.62 12.77
N SER A 52 14.80 5.48 11.88
CA SER A 52 16.20 5.47 11.43
C SER A 52 17.15 6.12 12.44
N LEU A 53 16.81 7.29 12.95
CA LEU A 53 17.71 8.09 13.79
C LEU A 53 17.55 7.76 15.28
N LYS A 54 16.30 7.65 15.74
CA LYS A 54 15.99 7.49 17.17
C LYS A 54 15.85 6.04 17.58
N LYS A 55 15.61 5.12 16.65
CA LYS A 55 15.22 3.71 16.93
C LYS A 55 14.08 3.63 17.93
N ALA A 56 13.10 4.53 17.77
CA ALA A 56 11.96 4.76 18.64
C ALA A 56 10.71 4.11 18.02
N TYR A 57 10.66 2.78 18.01
CA TYR A 57 9.67 2.02 17.26
C TYR A 57 8.23 2.20 17.77
N LYS A 58 8.01 2.45 19.06
CA LYS A 58 6.68 2.84 19.58
C LYS A 58 6.17 4.13 18.92
N GLY A 59 7.06 5.10 18.71
CA GLY A 59 6.73 6.34 18.02
C GLY A 59 6.30 6.12 16.57
N VAL A 60 6.95 5.18 15.88
CA VAL A 60 6.55 4.78 14.52
C VAL A 60 5.13 4.21 14.52
N LEU A 61 4.84 3.27 15.43
CA LEU A 61 3.52 2.64 15.51
C LEU A 61 2.41 3.65 15.84
N SER A 62 2.69 4.61 16.74
CA SER A 62 1.73 5.66 17.07
C SER A 62 1.38 6.51 15.85
N ARG A 63 2.38 6.96 15.07
CA ARG A 63 2.15 7.74 13.85
C ARG A 63 1.43 6.97 12.76
N PHE A 64 1.76 5.69 12.62
CA PHE A 64 1.06 4.82 11.68
C PHE A 64 -0.41 4.66 12.05
N GLU A 65 -0.72 4.34 13.30
CA GLU A 65 -2.09 4.14 13.76
C GLU A 65 -2.94 5.40 13.60
N GLU A 66 -2.37 6.56 13.97
CA GLU A 66 -3.02 7.85 13.80
C GLU A 66 -3.37 8.12 12.33
N THR A 67 -2.39 7.96 11.44
CA THR A 67 -2.59 8.17 10.00
C THR A 67 -3.55 7.14 9.41
N TYR A 68 -3.38 5.87 9.76
CA TYR A 68 -4.19 4.80 9.20
C TYR A 68 -5.67 4.88 9.62
N ALA A 69 -5.94 5.37 10.83
CA ALA A 69 -7.29 5.61 11.31
C ALA A 69 -7.95 6.83 10.65
N ALA A 70 -7.19 7.90 10.41
CA ALA A 70 -7.70 9.15 9.84
C ALA A 70 -7.77 9.11 8.30
N TYR A 71 -6.79 8.49 7.64
CA TYR A 71 -6.64 8.53 6.19
C TYR A 71 -6.01 7.24 5.63
N PRO A 72 -6.76 6.13 5.59
CA PRO A 72 -6.27 4.83 5.11
C PRO A 72 -5.92 4.80 3.62
N GLU A 73 -6.37 5.80 2.84
CA GLU A 73 -6.13 5.93 1.40
C GLU A 73 -4.92 6.78 1.06
N PHE A 74 -4.08 7.08 2.05
CA PHE A 74 -2.82 7.79 1.87
C PHE A 74 -1.99 7.21 0.73
N SER A 75 -1.46 8.07 -0.15
CA SER A 75 -0.76 7.64 -1.37
C SER A 75 0.48 6.77 -1.11
N LYS A 76 1.11 6.92 0.07
CA LYS A 76 2.27 6.13 0.51
C LYS A 76 1.96 5.21 1.69
N ILE A 77 0.75 4.69 1.73
CA ILE A 77 0.35 3.80 2.81
C ILE A 77 1.13 2.48 2.79
N ASP A 78 1.59 2.04 1.62
CA ASP A 78 2.46 0.88 1.48
C ASP A 78 3.80 1.08 2.20
N GLU A 79 4.42 2.25 2.05
CA GLU A 79 5.64 2.63 2.77
C GLU A 79 5.40 2.67 4.29
N PHE A 80 4.26 3.19 4.72
CA PHE A 80 3.91 3.24 6.13
C PHE A 80 3.61 1.85 6.70
N LEU A 81 2.93 0.98 5.95
CA LEU A 81 2.71 -0.43 6.32
C LEU A 81 4.03 -1.19 6.51
N TYR A 82 4.98 -0.98 5.60
CA TYR A 82 6.32 -1.53 5.74
C TYR A 82 6.98 -1.09 7.03
N LEU A 83 7.02 0.21 7.26
CA LEU A 83 7.68 0.81 8.42
C LEU A 83 7.05 0.36 9.74
N ALA A 84 5.72 0.30 9.80
CA ALA A 84 4.98 -0.20 10.94
C ALA A 84 5.22 -1.70 11.18
N GLY A 85 5.21 -2.50 10.12
CA GLY A 85 5.45 -3.94 10.20
C GLY A 85 6.84 -4.28 10.73
N VAL A 86 7.89 -3.67 10.15
CA VAL A 86 9.26 -3.89 10.61
C VAL A 86 9.48 -3.33 12.02
N SER A 87 8.87 -2.20 12.37
CA SER A 87 8.95 -1.65 13.74
C SER A 87 8.28 -2.56 14.76
N SER A 88 7.14 -3.16 14.43
CA SER A 88 6.46 -4.15 15.27
C SER A 88 7.35 -5.38 15.50
N TYR A 89 7.94 -5.92 14.43
CA TYR A 89 8.88 -7.04 14.55
C TYR A 89 10.08 -6.69 15.44
N LEU A 90 10.76 -5.57 15.17
CA LEU A 90 11.92 -5.16 15.96
C LEU A 90 11.58 -4.92 17.45
N LEU A 91 10.41 -4.39 17.72
CA LEU A 91 9.93 -4.15 19.07
C LEU A 91 9.58 -5.46 19.78
N SER A 92 9.03 -6.47 19.08
CA SER A 92 8.79 -7.80 19.62
C SER A 92 10.07 -8.51 20.06
N GLU A 93 11.19 -8.22 19.37
CA GLU A 93 12.53 -8.66 19.69
C GLU A 93 13.23 -7.79 20.76
N ASN A 94 12.48 -6.93 21.43
CA ASN A 94 12.99 -5.98 22.41
C ASN A 94 14.14 -5.11 21.90
N LYS A 95 14.15 -4.85 20.58
CA LYS A 95 15.12 -3.96 19.91
C LYS A 95 14.65 -2.51 20.00
N GLY A 96 15.60 -1.59 19.82
CA GLY A 96 15.33 -0.15 19.88
C GLY A 96 15.58 0.50 21.22
N LYS A 97 15.41 1.81 21.26
CA LYS A 97 15.70 2.62 22.47
C LYS A 97 14.50 2.78 23.40
N GLN A 98 13.28 2.62 22.87
CA GLN A 98 12.05 2.68 23.64
C GLN A 98 11.67 1.26 24.10
N LYS A 99 12.02 0.90 25.31
CA LYS A 99 11.65 -0.41 25.89
C LYS A 99 10.15 -0.47 26.18
N VAL A 100 9.57 -1.65 25.99
CA VAL A 100 8.19 -1.91 26.39
C VAL A 100 8.16 -2.13 27.88
N ASP A 101 7.24 -1.47 28.57
CA ASP A 101 6.95 -1.71 30.00
C ASP A 101 5.55 -2.30 30.16
N LEU A 102 5.49 -3.63 30.25
CA LEU A 102 4.25 -4.37 30.39
C LEU A 102 3.56 -4.16 31.76
N LYS A 103 4.15 -3.39 32.69
CA LYS A 103 3.48 -2.96 33.92
C LYS A 103 2.55 -1.78 33.70
N LEU A 104 2.75 -1.05 32.59
CA LEU A 104 1.88 0.05 32.22
C LEU A 104 0.64 -0.50 31.48
N GLU A 105 -0.55 -0.20 31.99
CA GLU A 105 -1.82 -0.63 31.38
C GLU A 105 -1.93 -0.26 29.90
N LYS A 106 -1.43 0.89 29.51
CA LYS A 106 -1.42 1.35 28.11
C LYS A 106 -0.55 0.48 27.18
N GLU A 107 0.44 -0.21 27.71
CA GLU A 107 1.40 -1.02 26.94
C GLU A 107 1.13 -2.52 27.07
N LYS A 108 0.56 -2.94 28.18
CA LYS A 108 0.29 -4.33 28.52
C LYS A 108 -0.49 -5.09 27.45
N ASP A 109 -1.56 -4.48 26.94
CA ASP A 109 -2.42 -5.12 25.94
C ASP A 109 -1.94 -4.89 24.50
N LYS A 110 -1.16 -3.82 24.29
CA LYS A 110 -0.79 -3.36 22.97
C LYS A 110 0.56 -3.90 22.49
N PHE A 111 1.52 -4.02 23.39
CA PHE A 111 2.92 -4.27 23.07
C PHE A 111 3.47 -5.59 23.61
N THR A 112 2.61 -6.60 23.87
CA THR A 112 3.13 -7.94 24.13
C THR A 112 3.89 -8.45 22.90
N PRO A 113 4.98 -9.24 23.09
CA PRO A 113 5.73 -9.79 21.96
C PRO A 113 4.84 -10.53 20.95
N ALA A 114 3.87 -11.32 21.44
CA ALA A 114 2.93 -12.04 20.59
C ALA A 114 2.06 -11.08 19.75
N LYS A 115 1.52 -10.03 20.37
CA LYS A 115 0.69 -9.03 19.67
C LYS A 115 1.50 -8.21 18.65
N LEU A 116 2.72 -7.88 19.00
CA LEU A 116 3.63 -7.18 18.10
C LEU A 116 4.00 -8.02 16.87
N ARG A 117 4.23 -9.33 17.04
CA ARG A 117 4.47 -10.27 15.93
C ARG A 117 3.21 -10.43 15.07
N GLU A 118 2.03 -10.55 15.67
CA GLU A 118 0.76 -10.58 14.95
C GLU A 118 0.59 -9.32 14.09
N ASN A 119 0.82 -8.14 14.66
CA ASN A 119 0.75 -6.87 13.95
C ASN A 119 1.78 -6.80 12.81
N ALA A 120 3.01 -7.25 13.04
CA ALA A 120 4.04 -7.31 12.01
C ALA A 120 3.59 -8.15 10.82
N VAL A 121 3.06 -9.36 11.08
CA VAL A 121 2.53 -10.23 10.03
C VAL A 121 1.37 -9.55 9.31
N ALA A 122 0.42 -8.96 10.03
CA ALA A 122 -0.76 -8.32 9.45
C ALA A 122 -0.38 -7.16 8.51
N TYR A 123 0.51 -6.27 8.95
CA TYR A 123 0.92 -5.10 8.16
C TYR A 123 1.75 -5.49 6.93
N LEU A 124 2.73 -6.38 7.11
CA LEU A 124 3.60 -6.80 6.00
C LEU A 124 2.86 -7.67 4.98
N SER A 125 1.96 -8.57 5.42
CA SER A 125 1.11 -9.33 4.49
C SER A 125 0.20 -8.41 3.70
N ARG A 126 -0.44 -7.43 4.37
CA ARG A 126 -1.28 -6.44 3.69
C ARG A 126 -0.51 -5.65 2.63
N LEU A 127 0.75 -5.28 2.91
CA LEU A 127 1.62 -4.63 1.93
C LEU A 127 1.83 -5.53 0.72
N VAL A 128 2.27 -6.78 0.95
CA VAL A 128 2.58 -7.74 -0.13
C VAL A 128 1.35 -8.03 -1.00
N ASP A 129 0.17 -8.17 -0.38
CA ASP A 129 -1.06 -8.58 -1.06
C ASP A 129 -1.75 -7.42 -1.78
N LYS A 130 -1.76 -6.22 -1.19
CA LYS A 130 -2.50 -5.07 -1.71
C LYS A 130 -1.67 -4.11 -2.56
N TYR A 131 -0.35 -4.14 -2.40
CA TYR A 131 0.57 -3.21 -3.06
C TYR A 131 1.68 -3.96 -3.79
N PRO A 132 1.36 -4.73 -4.85
CA PRO A 132 2.32 -5.59 -5.55
C PRO A 132 3.46 -4.81 -6.20
N GLU A 133 3.26 -3.51 -6.50
CA GLU A 133 4.25 -2.62 -7.11
C GLU A 133 5.08 -1.84 -6.07
N SER A 134 4.86 -2.08 -4.78
CA SER A 134 5.63 -1.40 -3.73
C SER A 134 7.10 -1.80 -3.77
N LYS A 135 7.98 -0.79 -3.69
CA LYS A 135 9.44 -1.00 -3.60
C LYS A 135 9.86 -1.74 -2.32
N TYR A 136 8.99 -1.80 -1.31
CA TYR A 136 9.24 -2.47 -0.03
C TYR A 136 8.76 -3.92 0.02
N LYS A 137 8.18 -4.43 -1.05
CA LYS A 137 7.58 -5.76 -1.10
C LYS A 137 8.56 -6.88 -0.78
N ASP A 138 9.77 -6.82 -1.35
CA ASP A 138 10.74 -7.89 -1.17
C ASP A 138 11.34 -7.90 0.24
N GLU A 139 11.58 -6.74 0.83
CA GLU A 139 12.00 -6.62 2.23
C GLU A 139 10.89 -7.07 3.18
N ALA A 140 9.63 -6.75 2.88
CA ALA A 140 8.48 -7.23 3.64
C ALA A 140 8.40 -8.75 3.62
N ARG A 141 8.60 -9.40 2.48
CA ARG A 141 8.64 -10.86 2.35
C ARG A 141 9.77 -11.49 3.15
N LYS A 142 10.95 -10.90 3.15
CA LYS A 142 12.08 -11.36 3.97
C LYS A 142 11.74 -11.33 5.45
N THR A 143 11.14 -10.24 5.93
CA THR A 143 10.74 -10.13 7.34
C THR A 143 9.62 -11.10 7.69
N LEU A 144 8.66 -11.33 6.78
CA LEU A 144 7.61 -12.35 6.97
C LEU A 144 8.18 -13.77 7.05
N ALA A 145 9.24 -14.08 6.30
CA ALA A 145 9.90 -15.38 6.41
C ALA A 145 10.52 -15.58 7.79
N LEU A 146 11.24 -14.57 8.32
CA LEU A 146 11.79 -14.61 9.67
C LEU A 146 10.71 -14.86 10.75
N LEU A 147 9.56 -14.19 10.62
CA LEU A 147 8.43 -14.35 11.54
C LEU A 147 7.78 -15.74 11.50
N LYS A 148 7.95 -16.50 10.40
CA LYS A 148 7.46 -17.87 10.27
C LYS A 148 8.41 -18.90 10.88
N ASP A 149 9.73 -18.68 10.76
CA ASP A 149 10.76 -19.62 11.23
C ASP A 149 10.90 -19.60 12.75
N GLU A 150 10.38 -18.57 13.42
CA GLU A 150 10.43 -18.39 14.88
C GLU A 150 9.20 -18.97 15.63
N LYS A 151 8.36 -19.75 14.96
CA LYS A 151 7.24 -20.50 15.56
C LYS A 151 7.69 -21.92 15.93
#